data_ebaae43e41100446cc83b39c01bc8905
#
_entry.id   ebaae43e41100446cc83b39c01bc8905
#
_cell.length_a   1.000
_cell.length_b   1.000
_cell.length_c   1.000
_cell.angle_alpha   90.00
_cell.angle_beta   90.00
_cell.angle_gamma   90.00
#
_symmetry.space_group_name_H-M   'P 1'
#
loop_
_entity.id
_entity.type
_entity.pdbx_description
1 polymer ?
#
loop_
_entity_poly.entity_id
_entity_poly.type
_entity_poly.pdbx_seq_one_letter_code
_entity_poly.pdbx_strand_id
1 'polypeptide(L)'
;MFVDALKSGATTRACIFATRHRYATELLMKLMEESGLVSYVGKVNMDREASEALTEDSAEISAYTTFGWINAVKDRFTNTKPILTPRFIPCCTDKLMEELREIQMAYGIPVQSHLSESKGEIEFVKFLRPEDPFYGDSYNDYDLFGKNDDINTDVKTVMAHCVWSTNEEVELMHKNGVFVAHCPASNMNLTSGIAPIRKYMDRGLHIGLGSDVAGGHSDSIFRAITDAIQASKMYFRMVDESVKPLVFSEAFYLATKGGGAFFGKVGSFEDGYAFDAVVMDDSVLPHPQSLNLAERMERAVYLGLDDKKITAKYVAGRKIL
;
A
#
# COMPACT_ATOMS: atom_id res chain seq x y z
N MET A 1 13.14 13.27 8.82
CA MET A 1 13.85 12.21 8.04
C MET A 1 12.89 11.46 7.13
N PHE A 2 11.96 10.57 7.62
CA PHE A 2 11.06 9.80 6.73
C PHE A 2 10.21 10.71 5.83
N VAL A 3 9.49 11.69 6.39
CA VAL A 3 8.65 12.63 5.63
C VAL A 3 9.49 13.47 4.64
N ASP A 4 10.70 13.86 5.03
CA ASP A 4 11.60 14.64 4.15
C ASP A 4 12.09 13.78 2.97
N ALA A 5 12.36 12.49 3.21
CA ALA A 5 12.71 11.55 2.15
C ALA A 5 11.56 11.38 1.15
N LEU A 6 10.33 11.15 1.63
CA LEU A 6 9.14 11.10 0.75
C LEU A 6 8.93 12.42 0.00
N LYS A 7 9.15 13.56 0.66
CA LYS A 7 9.00 14.89 0.03
C LYS A 7 10.03 15.12 -1.07
N SER A 8 11.29 14.72 -0.86
CA SER A 8 12.37 14.85 -1.85
C SER A 8 12.33 13.80 -2.96
N GLY A 9 11.79 12.59 -2.69
CA GLY A 9 11.64 11.52 -3.66
C GLY A 9 10.47 11.68 -4.63
N ALA A 10 10.14 10.67 -5.43
CA ALA A 10 9.10 10.75 -6.47
C ALA A 10 7.67 10.53 -5.94
N THR A 11 7.49 10.07 -4.71
CA THR A 11 6.18 9.80 -4.13
C THR A 11 5.38 11.08 -3.91
N THR A 12 4.13 11.14 -4.39
CA THR A 12 3.19 12.25 -4.18
C THR A 12 2.08 11.88 -3.20
N ARG A 13 1.73 10.60 -3.14
CA ARG A 13 0.67 10.08 -2.27
C ARG A 13 1.09 8.76 -1.63
N ALA A 14 0.68 8.54 -0.37
CA ALA A 14 1.07 7.35 0.37
C ALA A 14 -0.02 6.86 1.33
N CYS A 15 -0.17 5.53 1.44
CA CYS A 15 -0.83 4.87 2.56
C CYS A 15 0.27 4.43 3.53
N ILE A 16 0.15 4.80 4.81
CA ILE A 16 1.23 4.66 5.79
C ILE A 16 0.73 3.92 7.03
N PHE A 17 1.37 2.79 7.32
CA PHE A 17 1.27 2.12 8.62
C PHE A 17 2.15 2.87 9.61
N ALA A 18 1.56 3.54 10.61
CA ALA A 18 2.33 4.30 11.58
C ALA A 18 2.76 3.41 12.77
N THR A 19 2.06 3.51 13.89
CA THR A 19 2.34 2.73 15.11
C THR A 19 1.04 2.57 15.91
N ARG A 20 1.05 1.70 16.94
CA ARG A 20 -0.06 1.62 17.90
C ARG A 20 -0.23 2.90 18.75
N HIS A 21 0.82 3.72 18.86
CA HIS A 21 0.82 4.90 19.72
C HIS A 21 0.09 6.07 19.07
N ARG A 22 -1.06 6.44 19.61
CA ARG A 22 -1.92 7.52 19.12
C ARG A 22 -1.15 8.82 18.86
N TYR A 23 -0.41 9.32 19.86
CA TYR A 23 0.27 10.62 19.74
C TYR A 23 1.40 10.63 18.70
N ALA A 24 2.11 9.52 18.55
CA ALA A 24 3.13 9.38 17.50
C ALA A 24 2.48 9.36 16.11
N THR A 25 1.33 8.70 15.97
CA THR A 25 0.54 8.71 14.73
C THR A 25 0.02 10.11 14.41
N GLU A 26 -0.51 10.85 15.40
CA GLU A 26 -0.95 12.25 15.23
C GLU A 26 0.22 13.16 14.82
N LEU A 27 1.41 12.96 15.40
CA LEU A 27 2.61 13.71 15.01
C LEU A 27 3.00 13.42 13.56
N LEU A 28 2.99 12.15 13.14
CA LEU A 28 3.27 11.79 11.75
C LEU A 28 2.25 12.42 10.81
N MET A 29 0.95 12.39 11.14
CA MET A 29 -0.09 13.03 10.35
C MET A 29 0.16 14.54 10.19
N LYS A 30 0.55 15.22 11.28
CA LYS A 30 0.91 16.64 11.22
C LYS A 30 2.09 16.89 10.29
N LEU A 31 3.15 16.10 10.39
CA LEU A 31 4.34 16.25 9.54
C LEU A 31 4.01 15.95 8.07
N MET A 32 3.17 14.97 7.78
CA MET A 32 2.68 14.69 6.43
C MET A 32 1.85 15.85 5.87
N GLU A 33 0.94 16.43 6.64
CA GLU A 33 0.17 17.62 6.24
C GLU A 33 1.09 18.80 5.90
N GLU A 34 2.08 19.09 6.77
CA GLU A 34 3.05 20.17 6.60
C GLU A 34 3.96 19.94 5.37
N SER A 35 4.20 18.71 4.98
CA SER A 35 5.00 18.39 3.78
C SER A 35 4.33 18.78 2.47
N GLY A 36 2.99 18.86 2.47
CA GLY A 36 2.17 19.07 1.28
C GLY A 36 1.88 17.80 0.46
N LEU A 37 2.37 16.63 0.90
CA LEU A 37 2.01 15.33 0.35
C LEU A 37 0.55 14.99 0.70
N VAL A 38 -0.09 14.14 -0.09
CA VAL A 38 -1.41 13.57 0.26
C VAL A 38 -1.20 12.18 0.86
N SER A 39 -1.84 11.90 1.98
CA SER A 39 -1.65 10.61 2.63
C SER A 39 -2.87 10.09 3.37
N TYR A 40 -2.95 8.76 3.44
CA TYR A 40 -3.69 8.06 4.47
C TYR A 40 -2.69 7.56 5.51
N VAL A 41 -2.92 7.84 6.79
CA VAL A 41 -2.05 7.40 7.89
C VAL A 41 -2.89 6.62 8.87
N GLY A 42 -2.42 5.44 9.26
CA GLY A 42 -3.14 4.54 10.13
C GLY A 42 -2.46 4.31 11.47
N LYS A 43 -3.24 4.45 12.57
CA LYS A 43 -2.85 3.88 13.85
C LYS A 43 -2.98 2.36 13.75
N VAL A 44 -1.89 1.65 13.98
CA VAL A 44 -1.88 0.19 13.89
C VAL A 44 -2.58 -0.42 15.10
N ASN A 45 -3.46 -1.38 14.83
CA ASN A 45 -4.18 -2.15 15.85
C ASN A 45 -3.59 -3.55 15.96
N MET A 46 -3.25 -3.97 17.20
CA MET A 46 -2.75 -5.30 17.49
C MET A 46 -2.89 -5.60 19.00
N ASP A 47 -3.65 -6.62 19.36
CA ASP A 47 -3.93 -7.00 20.75
C ASP A 47 -3.46 -8.43 21.09
N ARG A 48 -2.79 -9.12 20.16
CA ARG A 48 -2.13 -10.42 20.36
C ARG A 48 -0.91 -10.59 19.44
N GLU A 49 -0.11 -11.62 19.69
CA GLU A 49 0.99 -12.10 18.83
C GLU A 49 1.92 -10.98 18.31
N ALA A 50 2.18 -9.99 19.13
CA ALA A 50 3.17 -8.96 18.90
C ALA A 50 4.13 -8.89 20.10
N SER A 51 5.25 -8.17 19.97
CA SER A 51 6.11 -7.94 21.12
C SER A 51 5.35 -7.18 22.22
N GLU A 52 5.70 -7.41 23.49
CA GLU A 52 5.05 -6.76 24.65
C GLU A 52 4.94 -5.23 24.49
N ALA A 53 6.00 -4.60 23.97
CA ALA A 53 6.02 -3.16 23.71
C ALA A 53 5.03 -2.69 22.62
N LEU A 54 4.57 -3.59 21.76
CA LEU A 54 3.68 -3.28 20.62
C LEU A 54 2.26 -3.84 20.80
N THR A 55 2.06 -4.82 21.67
CA THR A 55 0.73 -5.37 21.97
C THR A 55 -0.10 -4.36 22.77
N GLU A 56 -1.32 -4.11 22.34
CA GLU A 56 -2.29 -3.30 23.08
C GLU A 56 -2.93 -4.15 24.19
N ASP A 57 -3.32 -3.54 25.30
CA ASP A 57 -3.72 -4.25 26.51
C ASP A 57 -5.00 -5.09 26.36
N SER A 58 -5.89 -4.67 25.44
CA SER A 58 -7.08 -5.44 25.06
C SER A 58 -7.70 -4.90 23.76
N ALA A 59 -8.63 -5.66 23.18
CA ALA A 59 -9.43 -5.26 22.03
C ALA A 59 -10.18 -3.93 22.28
N GLU A 60 -10.81 -3.80 23.45
CA GLU A 60 -11.58 -2.62 23.84
C GLU A 60 -10.68 -1.38 23.96
N ILE A 61 -9.48 -1.52 24.54
CA ILE A 61 -8.52 -0.41 24.66
C ILE A 61 -8.01 0.01 23.29
N SER A 62 -7.68 -0.95 22.42
CA SER A 62 -7.29 -0.70 21.05
C SER A 62 -8.38 0.05 20.27
N ALA A 63 -9.61 -0.45 20.33
CA ALA A 63 -10.76 0.17 19.67
C ALA A 63 -11.07 1.57 20.23
N TYR A 64 -11.15 1.72 21.55
CA TYR A 64 -11.38 3.03 22.21
C TYR A 64 -10.31 4.06 21.83
N THR A 65 -9.05 3.66 21.83
CA THR A 65 -7.94 4.54 21.46
C THR A 65 -8.02 4.94 19.97
N THR A 66 -8.40 4.00 19.11
CA THR A 66 -8.59 4.23 17.67
C THR A 66 -9.77 5.18 17.40
N PHE A 67 -10.90 4.93 18.04
CA PHE A 67 -12.07 5.82 17.98
C PHE A 67 -11.71 7.25 18.42
N GLY A 68 -11.05 7.40 19.58
CA GLY A 68 -10.62 8.69 20.08
C GLY A 68 -9.59 9.39 19.17
N TRP A 69 -8.71 8.63 18.53
CA TRP A 69 -7.77 9.14 17.53
C TRP A 69 -8.49 9.65 16.29
N ILE A 70 -9.38 8.84 15.68
CA ILE A 70 -10.13 9.23 14.48
C ILE A 70 -10.91 10.52 14.73
N ASN A 71 -11.62 10.62 15.87
CA ASN A 71 -12.36 11.83 16.23
C ASN A 71 -11.47 13.07 16.33
N ALA A 72 -10.23 12.92 16.82
CA ALA A 72 -9.29 14.03 16.95
C ALA A 72 -8.72 14.50 15.61
N VAL A 73 -8.67 13.62 14.57
CA VAL A 73 -7.93 13.92 13.34
C VAL A 73 -8.78 14.02 12.09
N LYS A 74 -9.99 13.43 12.04
CA LYS A 74 -10.82 13.31 10.82
C LYS A 74 -11.07 14.62 10.08
N ASP A 75 -11.25 15.69 10.82
CA ASP A 75 -11.55 17.03 10.29
C ASP A 75 -10.37 18.03 10.45
N ARG A 76 -9.25 17.57 11.04
CA ARG A 76 -8.13 18.42 11.39
C ARG A 76 -7.21 18.76 10.22
N PHE A 77 -7.07 17.82 9.28
CA PHE A 77 -6.11 17.90 8.17
C PHE A 77 -6.83 17.87 6.82
N THR A 78 -6.27 18.57 5.84
CA THR A 78 -6.82 18.62 4.48
C THR A 78 -6.30 17.47 3.61
N ASN A 79 -4.99 17.28 3.59
CA ASN A 79 -4.29 16.35 2.70
C ASN A 79 -3.99 15.00 3.37
N THR A 80 -4.02 14.95 4.69
CA THR A 80 -3.74 13.73 5.46
C THR A 80 -5.01 13.24 6.15
N LYS A 81 -5.41 12.01 5.86
CA LYS A 81 -6.65 11.41 6.37
C LYS A 81 -6.37 10.13 7.14
N PRO A 82 -7.22 9.77 8.12
CA PRO A 82 -7.09 8.49 8.81
C PRO A 82 -7.45 7.32 7.89
N ILE A 83 -6.80 6.19 8.11
CA ILE A 83 -7.12 4.88 7.54
C ILE A 83 -7.12 3.84 8.65
N LEU A 84 -8.13 2.99 8.70
CA LEU A 84 -8.22 1.92 9.69
C LEU A 84 -7.14 0.88 9.40
N THR A 85 -6.40 0.46 10.44
CA THR A 85 -5.19 -0.34 10.23
C THR A 85 -5.10 -1.52 11.21
N PRO A 86 -5.99 -2.54 11.12
CA PRO A 86 -5.65 -3.82 11.71
C PRO A 86 -4.32 -4.29 11.12
N ARG A 87 -3.34 -4.64 11.97
CA ARG A 87 -2.01 -5.02 11.46
C ARG A 87 -2.15 -6.20 10.49
N PHE A 88 -2.71 -7.31 10.94
CA PHE A 88 -3.11 -8.49 10.18
C PHE A 88 -3.84 -9.46 11.11
N ILE A 89 -4.53 -10.45 10.60
CA ILE A 89 -5.35 -11.40 11.41
C ILE A 89 -4.56 -12.06 12.55
N PRO A 90 -3.30 -12.51 12.38
CA PRO A 90 -2.54 -13.04 13.50
C PRO A 90 -2.41 -12.11 14.72
N CYS A 91 -2.34 -10.81 14.49
CA CYS A 91 -2.17 -9.82 15.57
C CYS A 91 -3.47 -9.20 16.10
N CYS A 92 -4.62 -9.54 15.53
CA CYS A 92 -5.90 -9.01 15.94
C CYS A 92 -6.83 -10.13 16.39
N THR A 93 -7.38 -10.03 17.60
CA THR A 93 -8.42 -10.97 18.05
C THR A 93 -9.71 -10.74 17.29
N ASP A 94 -10.59 -11.74 17.24
CA ASP A 94 -11.93 -11.63 16.64
C ASP A 94 -12.68 -10.45 17.27
N LYS A 95 -12.57 -10.30 18.59
CA LYS A 95 -13.17 -9.18 19.31
C LYS A 95 -12.66 -7.82 18.83
N LEU A 96 -11.35 -7.70 18.60
CA LEU A 96 -10.80 -6.45 18.03
C LEU A 96 -11.30 -6.22 16.61
N MET A 97 -11.38 -7.23 15.78
CA MET A 97 -11.88 -7.10 14.41
C MET A 97 -13.35 -6.68 14.37
N GLU A 98 -14.22 -7.20 15.27
CA GLU A 98 -15.59 -6.74 15.45
C GLU A 98 -15.67 -5.25 15.82
N GLU A 99 -14.88 -4.81 16.80
CA GLU A 99 -14.83 -3.39 17.22
C GLU A 99 -14.34 -2.48 16.08
N LEU A 100 -13.35 -2.94 15.30
CA LEU A 100 -12.84 -2.19 14.15
C LEU A 100 -13.88 -2.09 13.02
N ARG A 101 -14.67 -3.15 12.80
CA ARG A 101 -15.82 -3.11 11.90
C ARG A 101 -16.81 -2.01 12.30
N GLU A 102 -17.19 -1.96 13.58
CA GLU A 102 -18.10 -0.91 14.07
C GLU A 102 -17.54 0.50 13.86
N ILE A 103 -16.24 0.70 14.07
CA ILE A 103 -15.56 1.96 13.80
C ILE A 103 -15.59 2.28 12.29
N GLN A 104 -15.30 1.30 11.43
CA GLN A 104 -15.35 1.48 9.98
C GLN A 104 -16.75 1.92 9.53
N MET A 105 -17.79 1.22 9.99
CA MET A 105 -19.18 1.54 9.66
C MET A 105 -19.59 2.93 10.14
N ALA A 106 -19.13 3.34 11.33
CA ALA A 106 -19.47 4.64 11.91
C ALA A 106 -18.83 5.83 11.16
N TYR A 107 -17.63 5.63 10.61
CA TYR A 107 -16.85 6.73 9.99
C TYR A 107 -16.71 6.63 8.47
N GLY A 108 -16.99 5.50 7.86
CA GLY A 108 -16.80 5.27 6.42
C GLY A 108 -15.35 5.48 5.94
N ILE A 109 -14.37 5.23 6.82
CA ILE A 109 -12.95 5.40 6.48
C ILE A 109 -12.40 4.17 5.76
N PRO A 110 -11.38 4.33 4.88
CA PRO A 110 -10.76 3.18 4.21
C PRO A 110 -9.99 2.30 5.19
N VAL A 111 -9.64 1.10 4.73
CA VAL A 111 -8.93 0.07 5.49
C VAL A 111 -7.60 -0.28 4.80
N GLN A 112 -6.56 -0.54 5.57
CA GLN A 112 -5.31 -1.14 5.10
C GLN A 112 -4.88 -2.26 6.04
N SER A 113 -4.31 -3.34 5.49
CA SER A 113 -3.78 -4.45 6.25
C SER A 113 -2.76 -5.27 5.42
N HIS A 114 -2.31 -6.42 5.95
CA HIS A 114 -1.44 -7.37 5.26
C HIS A 114 -2.25 -8.62 4.93
N LEU A 115 -1.92 -9.26 3.80
CA LEU A 115 -2.64 -10.43 3.31
C LEU A 115 -1.69 -11.43 2.66
N SER A 116 -1.77 -12.68 3.09
CA SER A 116 -1.14 -13.84 2.43
C SER A 116 0.32 -13.59 2.06
N GLU A 117 1.09 -12.96 2.97
CA GLU A 117 2.48 -12.59 2.73
C GLU A 117 3.39 -13.82 2.74
N SER A 118 3.24 -14.70 3.74
CA SER A 118 4.06 -15.91 3.87
C SER A 118 3.23 -17.17 4.14
N LYS A 119 3.81 -18.33 3.82
CA LYS A 119 3.14 -19.61 4.07
C LYS A 119 2.89 -19.85 5.56
N GLY A 120 3.86 -19.51 6.41
CA GLY A 120 3.71 -19.66 7.87
C GLY A 120 2.60 -18.77 8.43
N GLU A 121 2.44 -17.57 7.92
CA GLU A 121 1.34 -16.68 8.25
C GLU A 121 -0.02 -17.30 7.87
N ILE A 122 -0.14 -17.83 6.65
CA ILE A 122 -1.37 -18.48 6.18
C ILE A 122 -1.71 -19.70 7.04
N GLU A 123 -0.73 -20.53 7.36
CA GLU A 123 -0.91 -21.70 8.24
C GLU A 123 -1.39 -21.25 9.64
N PHE A 124 -0.84 -20.17 10.16
CA PHE A 124 -1.24 -19.64 11.45
C PHE A 124 -2.66 -19.04 11.42
N VAL A 125 -3.03 -18.32 10.36
CA VAL A 125 -4.42 -17.86 10.16
C VAL A 125 -5.38 -19.06 10.08
N LYS A 126 -5.02 -20.10 9.33
CA LYS A 126 -5.83 -21.32 9.27
C LYS A 126 -5.99 -22.03 10.62
N PHE A 127 -4.99 -21.94 11.49
CA PHE A 127 -5.09 -22.44 12.87
C PHE A 127 -6.05 -21.58 13.72
N LEU A 128 -5.99 -20.25 13.58
CA LEU A 128 -6.83 -19.31 14.33
C LEU A 128 -8.29 -19.31 13.84
N ARG A 129 -8.48 -19.49 12.54
CA ARG A 129 -9.77 -19.41 11.84
C ARG A 129 -9.96 -20.65 10.95
N PRO A 130 -10.16 -21.83 11.55
CA PRO A 130 -10.23 -23.11 10.81
C PRO A 130 -11.42 -23.20 9.86
N GLU A 131 -12.48 -22.42 10.09
CA GLU A 131 -13.69 -22.42 9.25
C GLU A 131 -13.49 -21.62 7.96
N ASP A 132 -12.57 -20.64 7.93
CA ASP A 132 -12.38 -19.80 6.78
C ASP A 132 -11.72 -20.58 5.64
N PRO A 133 -12.25 -20.54 4.41
CA PRO A 133 -11.70 -21.28 3.28
C PRO A 133 -10.33 -20.77 2.85
N PHE A 134 -10.06 -19.48 3.01
CA PHE A 134 -8.79 -18.80 2.72
C PHE A 134 -8.64 -17.55 3.59
N TYR A 135 -7.44 -16.99 3.62
CA TYR A 135 -7.08 -15.92 4.55
C TYR A 135 -7.94 -14.64 4.38
N GLY A 136 -8.20 -14.20 3.14
CA GLY A 136 -8.98 -12.99 2.88
C GLY A 136 -10.42 -13.09 3.39
N ASP A 137 -10.96 -14.28 3.55
CA ASP A 137 -12.30 -14.48 4.08
C ASP A 137 -12.38 -14.05 5.56
N SER A 138 -11.28 -14.21 6.31
CA SER A 138 -11.18 -13.71 7.69
C SER A 138 -11.38 -12.19 7.81
N TYR A 139 -11.05 -11.41 6.79
CA TYR A 139 -11.38 -9.98 6.74
C TYR A 139 -12.80 -9.72 6.24
N ASN A 140 -13.25 -10.54 5.30
CA ASN A 140 -14.56 -10.43 4.69
C ASN A 140 -15.67 -10.68 5.71
N ASP A 141 -15.49 -11.59 6.65
CA ASP A 141 -16.42 -11.87 7.76
C ASP A 141 -16.69 -10.64 8.64
N TYR A 142 -15.74 -9.71 8.69
CA TYR A 142 -15.86 -8.44 9.44
C TYR A 142 -16.20 -7.25 8.53
N ASP A 143 -16.58 -7.47 7.28
CA ASP A 143 -16.87 -6.39 6.31
C ASP A 143 -15.72 -5.40 6.11
N LEU A 144 -14.47 -5.86 6.30
CA LEU A 144 -13.24 -5.06 6.15
C LEU A 144 -12.43 -5.41 4.89
N PHE A 145 -13.03 -6.15 3.94
CA PHE A 145 -12.38 -6.65 2.74
C PHE A 145 -12.95 -6.04 1.45
N GLY A 146 -13.03 -4.71 1.40
CA GLY A 146 -13.57 -4.00 0.24
C GLY A 146 -15.09 -3.95 0.25
N LYS A 147 -15.68 -3.67 -0.92
CA LYS A 147 -17.13 -3.60 -1.06
C LYS A 147 -17.77 -4.97 -0.81
N ASN A 148 -18.76 -5.00 0.05
CA ASN A 148 -19.57 -6.19 0.28
C ASN A 148 -21.00 -5.93 -0.21
N ASP A 149 -21.37 -6.55 -1.34
CA ASP A 149 -22.70 -6.38 -1.95
C ASP A 149 -23.84 -6.93 -1.06
N ASP A 150 -23.56 -7.93 -0.21
CA ASP A 150 -24.58 -8.55 0.64
C ASP A 150 -25.07 -7.62 1.75
N ILE A 151 -24.22 -6.71 2.22
CA ILE A 151 -24.56 -5.73 3.27
C ILE A 151 -24.57 -4.29 2.76
N ASN A 152 -24.39 -4.09 1.46
CA ASN A 152 -24.35 -2.75 0.82
C ASN A 152 -23.36 -1.78 1.48
N THR A 153 -22.23 -2.29 1.95
CA THR A 153 -21.12 -1.48 2.47
C THR A 153 -20.06 -1.28 1.40
N ASP A 154 -19.61 -0.05 1.22
CA ASP A 154 -18.54 0.31 0.28
C ASP A 154 -17.28 0.64 1.09
N VAL A 155 -16.46 -0.39 1.35
CA VAL A 155 -15.23 -0.28 2.10
C VAL A 155 -14.04 -0.23 1.13
N LYS A 156 -13.36 0.90 1.07
CA LYS A 156 -12.16 1.01 0.26
C LYS A 156 -10.98 0.38 1.00
N THR A 157 -10.51 -0.77 0.54
CA THR A 157 -9.48 -1.57 1.23
C THR A 157 -8.24 -1.74 0.37
N VAL A 158 -7.05 -1.63 0.98
CA VAL A 158 -5.77 -1.99 0.38
C VAL A 158 -5.07 -3.05 1.24
N MET A 159 -4.66 -4.15 0.60
CA MET A 159 -3.95 -5.25 1.20
C MET A 159 -2.51 -5.32 0.70
N ALA A 160 -1.56 -5.29 1.64
CA ALA A 160 -0.15 -5.41 1.30
C ALA A 160 0.25 -6.86 0.99
N HIS A 161 1.25 -7.03 0.15
CA HIS A 161 1.95 -8.25 -0.26
C HIS A 161 1.16 -9.18 -1.18
N CYS A 162 0.14 -9.89 -0.72
CA CYS A 162 -0.65 -10.86 -1.48
C CYS A 162 0.23 -11.87 -2.26
N VAL A 163 1.29 -12.40 -1.62
CA VAL A 163 2.29 -13.25 -2.29
C VAL A 163 1.73 -14.62 -2.59
N TRP A 164 0.96 -15.18 -1.66
CA TRP A 164 0.46 -16.55 -1.69
C TRP A 164 -1.07 -16.63 -1.77
N SER A 165 -1.72 -15.58 -2.24
CA SER A 165 -3.18 -15.54 -2.41
C SER A 165 -3.66 -16.67 -3.33
N THR A 166 -4.69 -17.41 -2.89
CA THR A 166 -5.32 -18.47 -3.68
C THR A 166 -6.14 -17.89 -4.83
N ASN A 167 -6.58 -18.72 -5.76
CA ASN A 167 -7.45 -18.25 -6.84
C ASN A 167 -8.78 -17.69 -6.33
N GLU A 168 -9.34 -18.34 -5.33
CA GLU A 168 -10.60 -17.96 -4.67
C GLU A 168 -10.46 -16.62 -3.95
N GLU A 169 -9.33 -16.42 -3.24
CA GLU A 169 -9.01 -15.15 -2.61
C GLU A 169 -8.87 -14.03 -3.63
N VAL A 170 -8.19 -14.28 -4.76
CA VAL A 170 -8.04 -13.32 -5.86
C VAL A 170 -9.40 -12.98 -6.49
N GLU A 171 -10.29 -13.94 -6.66
CA GLU A 171 -11.65 -13.70 -7.14
C GLU A 171 -12.46 -12.84 -6.17
N LEU A 172 -12.35 -13.09 -4.87
CA LEU A 172 -13.01 -12.28 -3.85
C LEU A 172 -12.42 -10.85 -3.84
N MET A 173 -11.09 -10.68 -3.91
CA MET A 173 -10.46 -9.36 -4.03
C MET A 173 -10.98 -8.60 -5.24
N HIS A 174 -11.10 -9.26 -6.39
CA HIS A 174 -11.63 -8.64 -7.61
C HIS A 174 -13.09 -8.22 -7.44
N LYS A 175 -13.96 -9.13 -6.96
CA LYS A 175 -15.37 -8.88 -6.70
C LYS A 175 -15.57 -7.67 -5.77
N ASN A 176 -14.79 -7.61 -4.71
CA ASN A 176 -14.91 -6.58 -3.67
C ASN A 176 -14.13 -5.30 -3.98
N GLY A 177 -13.42 -5.21 -5.11
CA GLY A 177 -12.62 -4.04 -5.49
C GLY A 177 -11.43 -3.77 -4.55
N VAL A 178 -10.88 -4.81 -3.92
CA VAL A 178 -9.71 -4.71 -3.03
C VAL A 178 -8.47 -4.31 -3.83
N PHE A 179 -7.72 -3.35 -3.32
CA PHE A 179 -6.43 -2.95 -3.87
C PHE A 179 -5.30 -3.82 -3.33
N VAL A 180 -4.37 -4.19 -4.17
CA VAL A 180 -3.12 -4.87 -3.79
C VAL A 180 -2.00 -3.84 -3.74
N ALA A 181 -1.31 -3.73 -2.61
CA ALA A 181 -0.03 -3.02 -2.52
C ALA A 181 1.10 -4.02 -2.72
N HIS A 182 1.66 -4.07 -3.93
CA HIS A 182 2.80 -4.93 -4.24
C HIS A 182 4.09 -4.35 -3.67
N CYS A 183 4.71 -5.06 -2.74
CA CYS A 183 5.92 -4.66 -2.01
C CYS A 183 7.11 -5.57 -2.37
N PRO A 184 7.66 -5.49 -3.60
CA PRO A 184 8.63 -6.49 -4.09
C PRO A 184 9.91 -6.54 -3.26
N ALA A 185 10.43 -5.39 -2.82
CA ALA A 185 11.64 -5.31 -2.02
C ALA A 185 11.48 -6.03 -0.66
N SER A 186 10.38 -5.76 0.04
CA SER A 186 10.07 -6.40 1.32
C SER A 186 9.87 -7.91 1.15
N ASN A 187 9.07 -8.31 0.16
CA ASN A 187 8.82 -9.73 -0.11
C ASN A 187 10.13 -10.53 -0.33
N MET A 188 11.12 -9.91 -0.97
CA MET A 188 12.43 -10.53 -1.17
C MET A 188 13.29 -10.50 0.11
N ASN A 189 13.34 -9.35 0.80
CA ASN A 189 14.16 -9.20 2.01
C ASN A 189 13.70 -10.13 3.14
N LEU A 190 12.40 -10.30 3.30
CA LEU A 190 11.80 -11.14 4.35
C LEU A 190 11.61 -12.60 3.90
N THR A 191 12.07 -12.94 2.70
CA THR A 191 11.90 -14.28 2.12
C THR A 191 10.45 -14.76 2.00
N SER A 192 9.52 -13.80 1.89
CA SER A 192 8.08 -14.09 1.74
C SER A 192 7.77 -14.79 0.42
N GLY A 193 8.47 -14.42 -0.66
CA GLY A 193 8.32 -15.02 -1.99
C GLY A 193 8.17 -14.00 -3.10
N ILE A 194 7.63 -14.43 -4.25
CA ILE A 194 7.41 -13.56 -5.42
C ILE A 194 5.91 -13.55 -5.73
N ALA A 195 5.25 -12.41 -5.53
CA ALA A 195 3.84 -12.25 -5.84
C ALA A 195 3.57 -12.39 -7.36
N PRO A 196 2.51 -13.11 -7.78
CA PRO A 196 2.19 -13.35 -9.19
C PRO A 196 1.46 -12.15 -9.83
N ILE A 197 2.07 -10.98 -9.80
CA ILE A 197 1.45 -9.69 -10.17
C ILE A 197 0.87 -9.69 -11.58
N ARG A 198 1.52 -10.35 -12.55
CA ARG A 198 0.96 -10.49 -13.89
C ARG A 198 -0.41 -11.19 -13.86
N LYS A 199 -0.55 -12.27 -13.10
CA LYS A 199 -1.82 -12.99 -12.97
C LYS A 199 -2.91 -12.11 -12.36
N TYR A 200 -2.54 -11.23 -11.43
CA TYR A 200 -3.47 -10.28 -10.81
C TYR A 200 -3.89 -9.19 -11.79
N MET A 201 -2.95 -8.65 -12.58
CA MET A 201 -3.26 -7.69 -13.64
C MET A 201 -4.19 -8.30 -14.69
N ASP A 202 -3.91 -9.52 -15.14
CA ASP A 202 -4.71 -10.21 -16.16
C ASP A 202 -6.14 -10.53 -15.67
N ARG A 203 -6.35 -10.59 -14.35
CA ARG A 203 -7.66 -10.71 -13.70
C ARG A 203 -8.32 -9.37 -13.37
N GLY A 204 -7.69 -8.26 -13.71
CA GLY A 204 -8.24 -6.93 -13.52
C GLY A 204 -8.22 -6.39 -12.09
N LEU A 205 -7.37 -6.94 -11.19
CA LEU A 205 -7.22 -6.41 -9.84
C LEU A 205 -6.64 -4.99 -9.88
N HIS A 206 -7.03 -4.19 -8.91
CA HIS A 206 -6.39 -2.90 -8.63
C HIS A 206 -5.06 -3.12 -7.94
N ILE A 207 -3.97 -2.63 -8.53
CA ILE A 207 -2.62 -2.86 -8.00
C ILE A 207 -1.85 -1.54 -7.97
N GLY A 208 -1.24 -1.27 -6.82
CA GLY A 208 -0.23 -0.23 -6.65
C GLY A 208 1.10 -0.81 -6.18
N LEU A 209 2.17 0.00 -6.21
CA LEU A 209 3.46 -0.38 -5.65
C LEU A 209 3.62 0.20 -4.25
N GLY A 210 4.22 -0.58 -3.36
CA GLY A 210 4.62 -0.17 -2.02
C GLY A 210 6.14 -0.35 -1.81
N SER A 211 6.74 0.55 -1.04
CA SER A 211 8.12 0.42 -0.59
C SER A 211 8.24 -0.52 0.62
N ASP A 212 7.21 -0.49 1.46
CA ASP A 212 7.19 -1.20 2.74
C ASP A 212 8.48 -1.00 3.56
N VAL A 213 8.99 0.23 3.58
CA VAL A 213 10.17 0.57 4.38
C VAL A 213 9.80 0.54 5.88
N ALA A 214 10.51 -0.24 6.74
CA ALA A 214 11.81 -0.88 6.56
C ALA A 214 11.79 -2.43 6.40
N GLY A 215 10.69 -3.08 6.05
CA GLY A 215 10.73 -4.42 5.46
C GLY A 215 11.42 -4.37 4.09
N GLY A 216 11.01 -3.43 3.23
CA GLY A 216 11.76 -3.01 2.06
C GLY A 216 12.98 -2.15 2.43
N HIS A 217 14.03 -2.23 1.61
CA HIS A 217 15.32 -1.58 1.85
C HIS A 217 15.42 -0.14 1.32
N SER A 218 14.36 0.38 0.71
CA SER A 218 14.33 1.73 0.09
C SER A 218 12.93 2.33 0.18
N ASP A 219 12.85 3.63 0.38
CA ASP A 219 11.62 4.43 0.32
C ASP A 219 11.33 4.96 -1.10
N SER A 220 12.22 4.68 -2.05
CA SER A 220 12.10 5.12 -3.44
C SER A 220 11.07 4.30 -4.21
N ILE A 221 10.04 4.98 -4.73
CA ILE A 221 9.05 4.33 -5.62
C ILE A 221 9.69 3.90 -6.97
N PHE A 222 10.75 4.58 -7.43
CA PHE A 222 11.49 4.14 -8.62
C PHE A 222 12.19 2.81 -8.38
N ARG A 223 12.71 2.63 -7.16
CA ARG A 223 13.27 1.34 -6.78
C ARG A 223 12.20 0.26 -6.75
N ALA A 224 11.02 0.55 -6.21
CA ALA A 224 9.91 -0.40 -6.23
C ALA A 224 9.49 -0.79 -7.66
N ILE A 225 9.55 0.14 -8.65
CA ILE A 225 9.32 -0.17 -10.07
C ILE A 225 10.35 -1.20 -10.57
N THR A 226 11.64 -0.94 -10.34
CA THR A 226 12.70 -1.84 -10.82
C THR A 226 12.64 -3.20 -10.15
N ASP A 227 12.39 -3.24 -8.85
CA ASP A 227 12.28 -4.47 -8.08
C ASP A 227 11.05 -5.30 -8.53
N ALA A 228 9.92 -4.66 -8.84
CA ALA A 228 8.74 -5.33 -9.39
C ALA A 228 9.04 -5.99 -10.75
N ILE A 229 9.74 -5.29 -11.64
CA ILE A 229 10.15 -5.83 -12.94
C ILE A 229 11.10 -7.02 -12.76
N GLN A 230 12.12 -6.87 -11.90
CA GLN A 230 13.10 -7.92 -11.65
C GLN A 230 12.46 -9.15 -11.00
N ALA A 231 11.61 -8.95 -9.98
CA ALA A 231 10.86 -10.03 -9.34
C ALA A 231 9.96 -10.77 -10.34
N SER A 232 9.27 -10.05 -11.23
CA SER A 232 8.42 -10.67 -12.25
C SER A 232 9.21 -11.51 -13.26
N LYS A 233 10.44 -11.10 -13.61
CA LYS A 233 11.35 -11.89 -14.47
C LYS A 233 11.82 -13.16 -13.75
N MET A 234 12.06 -13.08 -12.44
CA MET A 234 12.39 -14.26 -11.64
C MET A 234 11.19 -15.20 -11.50
N TYR A 235 9.97 -14.63 -11.31
CA TYR A 235 8.75 -15.44 -11.31
C TYR A 235 8.59 -16.23 -12.61
N PHE A 236 8.72 -15.54 -13.76
CA PHE A 236 8.70 -16.19 -15.08
C PHE A 236 9.73 -17.35 -15.16
N ARG A 237 10.98 -17.10 -14.78
CA ARG A 237 12.04 -18.11 -14.96
C ARG A 237 11.96 -19.25 -13.96
N MET A 238 11.58 -18.99 -12.71
CA MET A 238 11.73 -19.96 -11.61
C MET A 238 10.43 -20.60 -11.19
N VAL A 239 9.27 -19.97 -11.50
CA VAL A 239 7.96 -20.42 -11.02
C VAL A 239 7.03 -20.82 -12.17
N ASP A 240 6.84 -19.95 -13.17
CA ASP A 240 5.85 -20.19 -14.23
C ASP A 240 6.24 -19.45 -15.53
N GLU A 241 6.84 -20.16 -16.48
CA GLU A 241 7.26 -19.61 -17.78
C GLU A 241 6.09 -19.26 -18.72
N SER A 242 4.85 -19.60 -18.37
CA SER A 242 3.68 -19.17 -19.13
C SER A 242 3.25 -17.73 -18.82
N VAL A 243 3.74 -17.16 -17.70
CA VAL A 243 3.37 -15.84 -17.19
C VAL A 243 4.38 -14.79 -17.61
N LYS A 244 4.01 -13.91 -18.55
CA LYS A 244 4.90 -12.87 -19.08
C LYS A 244 5.43 -11.95 -17.99
N PRO A 245 6.73 -11.63 -17.96
CA PRO A 245 7.28 -10.62 -17.05
C PRO A 245 6.66 -9.23 -17.28
N LEU A 246 6.69 -8.40 -16.23
CA LEU A 246 6.33 -6.98 -16.35
C LEU A 246 7.35 -6.25 -17.25
N VAL A 247 6.84 -5.33 -18.08
CA VAL A 247 7.66 -4.34 -18.78
C VAL A 247 7.62 -3.01 -18.05
N PHE A 248 8.53 -2.09 -18.41
CA PHE A 248 8.66 -0.80 -17.73
C PHE A 248 7.34 -0.01 -17.66
N SER A 249 6.64 0.11 -18.79
CA SER A 249 5.37 0.87 -18.85
C SER A 249 4.29 0.31 -17.94
N GLU A 250 4.24 -1.00 -17.74
CA GLU A 250 3.29 -1.65 -16.83
C GLU A 250 3.64 -1.38 -15.36
N ALA A 251 4.90 -1.58 -14.98
CA ALA A 251 5.34 -1.28 -13.63
C ALA A 251 5.24 0.21 -13.30
N PHE A 252 5.50 1.10 -14.27
CA PHE A 252 5.27 2.53 -14.14
C PHE A 252 3.78 2.87 -13.97
N TYR A 253 2.90 2.19 -14.69
CA TYR A 253 1.45 2.30 -14.48
C TYR A 253 1.05 1.92 -13.06
N LEU A 254 1.58 0.82 -12.51
CA LEU A 254 1.31 0.42 -11.11
C LEU A 254 1.76 1.47 -10.10
N ALA A 255 2.89 2.15 -10.37
CA ALA A 255 3.42 3.21 -9.51
C ALA A 255 2.67 4.55 -9.63
N THR A 256 1.88 4.73 -10.69
CA THR A 256 1.20 5.99 -11.00
C THR A 256 -0.33 5.82 -11.00
N LYS A 257 -0.94 5.58 -12.15
CA LYS A 257 -2.40 5.50 -12.31
C LYS A 257 -3.01 4.30 -11.56
N GLY A 258 -2.30 3.16 -11.50
CA GLY A 258 -2.76 1.97 -10.78
C GLY A 258 -2.90 2.21 -9.28
N GLY A 259 -1.80 2.60 -8.60
CA GLY A 259 -1.83 2.95 -7.17
C GLY A 259 -2.62 4.22 -6.88
N GLY A 260 -2.55 5.21 -7.79
CA GLY A 260 -3.29 6.46 -7.70
C GLY A 260 -4.80 6.28 -7.60
N ALA A 261 -5.35 5.23 -8.23
CA ALA A 261 -6.78 4.93 -8.19
C ALA A 261 -7.35 4.75 -6.77
N PHE A 262 -6.53 4.35 -5.81
CA PHE A 262 -6.92 4.32 -4.40
C PHE A 262 -7.30 5.71 -3.87
N PHE A 263 -6.64 6.75 -4.36
CA PHE A 263 -6.87 8.16 -4.01
C PHE A 263 -7.88 8.85 -4.93
N GLY A 264 -8.42 8.17 -5.93
CA GLY A 264 -9.35 8.69 -6.92
C GLY A 264 -8.70 8.86 -8.31
N LYS A 265 -9.05 9.92 -9.02
CA LYS A 265 -8.44 10.24 -10.33
C LYS A 265 -7.06 10.88 -10.12
N VAL A 266 -6.03 10.05 -10.01
CA VAL A 266 -4.65 10.44 -9.71
C VAL A 266 -3.67 9.60 -10.55
N GLY A 267 -2.47 10.13 -10.80
CA GLY A 267 -1.39 9.43 -11.49
C GLY A 267 -1.50 9.45 -13.02
N SER A 268 -2.25 10.42 -13.57
CA SER A 268 -2.35 10.67 -15.00
C SER A 268 -2.47 12.17 -15.26
N PHE A 269 -2.12 12.62 -16.47
CA PHE A 269 -2.35 13.98 -16.97
C PHE A 269 -3.63 14.09 -17.83
N GLU A 270 -4.51 13.09 -17.76
CA GLU A 270 -5.81 13.13 -18.41
C GLU A 270 -6.73 14.18 -17.78
N ASP A 271 -7.67 14.70 -18.56
CA ASP A 271 -8.65 15.67 -18.07
C ASP A 271 -9.46 15.12 -16.87
N GLY A 272 -9.57 15.94 -15.83
CA GLY A 272 -10.28 15.59 -14.61
C GLY A 272 -9.45 14.81 -13.58
N TYR A 273 -8.17 14.52 -13.87
CA TYR A 273 -7.23 13.99 -12.88
C TYR A 273 -6.63 15.10 -12.02
N ALA A 274 -6.36 14.80 -10.76
CA ALA A 274 -5.59 15.70 -9.90
C ALA A 274 -4.17 15.86 -10.47
N PHE A 275 -3.68 17.08 -10.54
CA PHE A 275 -2.35 17.36 -11.07
C PHE A 275 -1.28 17.04 -10.03
N ASP A 276 -0.81 15.79 -10.08
CA ASP A 276 0.39 15.33 -9.37
C ASP A 276 1.48 15.14 -10.42
N ALA A 277 2.62 15.82 -10.25
CA ALA A 277 3.71 15.79 -11.22
C ALA A 277 5.08 15.88 -10.55
N VAL A 278 6.04 15.20 -11.10
CA VAL A 278 7.45 15.23 -10.71
C VAL A 278 8.28 15.67 -11.90
N VAL A 279 9.11 16.70 -11.72
CA VAL A 279 10.04 17.19 -12.74
C VAL A 279 11.42 16.67 -12.41
N MET A 280 12.01 15.93 -13.34
CA MET A 280 13.34 15.35 -13.19
C MET A 280 14.33 15.97 -14.18
N ASP A 281 15.56 16.19 -13.74
CA ASP A 281 16.67 16.57 -14.59
C ASP A 281 17.53 15.33 -14.90
N ASP A 282 17.42 14.80 -16.12
CA ASP A 282 18.20 13.66 -16.60
C ASP A 282 19.51 14.05 -17.31
N SER A 283 19.87 15.34 -17.36
CA SER A 283 21.13 15.82 -17.95
C SER A 283 22.39 15.23 -17.30
N VAL A 284 22.26 14.79 -16.06
CA VAL A 284 23.32 14.12 -15.29
C VAL A 284 23.55 12.66 -15.70
N LEU A 285 22.74 12.12 -16.61
CA LEU A 285 22.86 10.78 -17.18
C LEU A 285 23.25 10.88 -18.66
N PRO A 286 24.47 11.33 -19.00
CA PRO A 286 24.90 11.45 -20.38
C PRO A 286 24.81 10.12 -21.11
N HIS A 287 24.39 10.17 -22.37
CA HIS A 287 24.29 8.98 -23.22
C HIS A 287 24.84 9.31 -24.62
N PRO A 288 25.65 8.43 -25.20
CA PRO A 288 26.28 8.69 -26.49
C PRO A 288 25.30 8.63 -27.68
N GLN A 289 24.13 8.03 -27.48
CA GLN A 289 23.09 7.91 -28.52
C GLN A 289 21.91 8.79 -28.19
N SER A 290 21.12 9.18 -29.19
CA SER A 290 19.85 9.84 -29.00
C SER A 290 18.82 8.81 -28.47
N LEU A 291 18.22 9.12 -27.34
CA LEU A 291 17.17 8.30 -26.71
C LEU A 291 15.81 8.99 -26.88
N ASN A 292 14.77 8.20 -27.14
CA ASN A 292 13.41 8.69 -27.09
C ASN A 292 12.95 8.91 -25.61
N LEU A 293 11.79 9.50 -25.41
CA LEU A 293 11.30 9.85 -24.08
C LEU A 293 11.13 8.61 -23.18
N ALA A 294 10.58 7.51 -23.70
CA ALA A 294 10.37 6.29 -22.93
C ALA A 294 11.71 5.68 -22.48
N GLU A 295 12.69 5.62 -23.36
CA GLU A 295 14.04 5.14 -23.03
C GLU A 295 14.74 6.03 -21.99
N ARG A 296 14.56 7.36 -22.08
CA ARG A 296 15.08 8.30 -21.07
C ARG A 296 14.43 8.07 -19.72
N MET A 297 13.10 7.90 -19.67
CA MET A 297 12.36 7.64 -18.44
C MET A 297 12.76 6.30 -17.80
N GLU A 298 12.79 5.22 -18.59
CA GLU A 298 13.22 3.90 -18.10
C GLU A 298 14.63 3.97 -17.53
N ARG A 299 15.55 4.62 -18.21
CA ARG A 299 16.92 4.82 -17.77
C ARG A 299 17.01 5.63 -16.48
N ALA A 300 16.24 6.72 -16.38
CA ALA A 300 16.18 7.57 -15.19
C ALA A 300 15.71 6.77 -13.97
N VAL A 301 14.66 5.95 -14.13
CA VAL A 301 14.13 5.09 -13.07
C VAL A 301 15.13 4.01 -12.67
N TYR A 302 15.72 3.30 -13.63
CA TYR A 302 16.68 2.23 -13.35
C TYR A 302 17.98 2.72 -12.68
N LEU A 303 18.38 3.95 -12.94
CA LEU A 303 19.58 4.55 -12.36
C LEU A 303 19.30 5.39 -11.10
N GLY A 304 18.07 5.39 -10.61
CA GLY A 304 17.69 5.98 -9.34
C GLY A 304 17.85 7.51 -9.32
N LEU A 305 17.22 8.20 -10.29
CA LEU A 305 17.26 9.68 -10.30
C LEU A 305 16.34 10.34 -9.28
N ASP A 306 15.48 9.60 -8.61
CA ASP A 306 14.52 10.12 -7.65
C ASP A 306 15.17 10.71 -6.39
N ASP A 307 16.34 10.21 -5.99
CA ASP A 307 17.00 10.64 -4.76
C ASP A 307 17.71 12.00 -4.86
N LYS A 308 18.02 12.46 -6.08
CA LYS A 308 18.97 13.58 -6.25
C LYS A 308 18.64 14.57 -7.35
N LYS A 309 17.62 14.32 -8.18
CA LYS A 309 17.38 15.08 -9.42
C LYS A 309 15.93 15.46 -9.67
N ILE A 310 15.10 15.36 -8.67
CA ILE A 310 13.78 15.98 -8.70
C ILE A 310 13.97 17.47 -8.47
N THR A 311 13.66 18.27 -9.48
CA THR A 311 13.82 19.73 -9.46
C THR A 311 12.54 20.46 -9.11
N ALA A 312 11.39 19.79 -9.26
CA ALA A 312 10.11 20.29 -8.80
C ALA A 312 9.13 19.13 -8.59
N LYS A 313 8.24 19.31 -7.63
CA LYS A 313 7.13 18.38 -7.36
C LYS A 313 5.83 19.16 -7.16
N TYR A 314 4.78 18.67 -7.79
CA TYR A 314 3.43 19.19 -7.64
C TYR A 314 2.52 18.09 -7.07
N VAL A 315 1.69 18.44 -6.10
CA VAL A 315 0.72 17.54 -5.47
C VAL A 315 -0.62 18.25 -5.37
N ALA A 316 -1.65 17.67 -5.95
CA ALA A 316 -2.97 18.28 -6.06
C ALA A 316 -2.91 19.73 -6.60
N GLY A 317 -2.08 19.96 -7.63
CA GLY A 317 -1.89 21.25 -8.28
C GLY A 317 -0.98 22.23 -7.54
N ARG A 318 -0.49 21.91 -6.33
CA ARG A 318 0.40 22.80 -5.56
C ARG A 318 1.85 22.37 -5.70
N LYS A 319 2.74 23.31 -5.96
CA LYS A 319 4.18 23.09 -5.92
C LYS A 319 4.62 22.92 -4.45
N ILE A 320 5.30 21.81 -4.13
CA ILE A 320 5.77 21.48 -2.78
C ILE A 320 7.30 21.33 -2.69
N LEU A 321 7.97 21.26 -3.86
CA LEU A 321 9.42 21.20 -4.01
C LEU A 321 9.85 22.10 -5.17
#